data_0cb663c68471cde6418a927c21394eb7
#
_entry.id   0cb663c68471cde6418a927c21394eb7
#
_cell.length_a   1.000
_cell.length_b   1.000
_cell.length_c   1.000
_cell.angle_alpha   90.00
_cell.angle_beta   90.00
_cell.angle_gamma   90.00
#
_symmetry.space_group_name_H-M   'P 1'
#
loop_
_entity.id
_entity.type
_entity.pdbx_description
1 polymer ?
#
loop_
_entity_poly.entity_id
_entity_poly.type
_entity_poly.pdbx_seq_one_letter_code
_entity_poly.pdbx_strand_id
1 'polypeptide(L)'
;MELTKPNLSSSEITESDINEVENVNILELDLYDDSNNSLTNESNFSIEKVVKALSSATRRHILHQIQNSNDGMDVSNIASSLDMTEANISAQIKKLQEAGLIFCKYCSGNHGVRKISKVKFDQIKINF
;
A
#
# COMPACT_ATOMS: atom_id res chain seq x y z
N MET A 1 5.45 27.40 10.54
CA MET A 1 4.89 27.26 10.70
C MET A 1 4.18 26.79 11.12
N GLU A 2 3.89 26.77 11.62
CA GLU A 2 3.17 26.30 12.04
C GLU A 2 2.19 26.07 11.84
N LEU A 3 2.04 25.77 11.72
CA LEU A 3 1.14 25.42 11.58
C LEU A 3 0.26 25.04 11.98
N THR A 4 0.12 25.14 12.17
CA THR A 4 -0.64 24.90 12.67
C THR A 4 -1.58 24.30 12.74
N LYS A 5 -1.77 23.98 13.07
CA LYS A 5 -2.44 23.25 13.20
C LYS A 5 -3.58 23.39 13.58
N PRO A 6 -4.24 23.08 13.20
CA PRO A 6 -5.41 23.20 13.38
C PRO A 6 -5.94 22.82 14.52
N ASN A 7 -6.03 23.07 14.82
CA ASN A 7 -6.50 22.87 15.72
C ASN A 7 -7.60 22.23 15.95
N LEU A 8 -7.58 21.23 15.80
CA LEU A 8 -8.52 20.47 16.20
C LEU A 8 -8.69 20.62 17.59
N SER A 9 -9.67 21.04 18.05
CA SER A 9 -9.91 21.04 19.45
C SER A 9 -10.08 19.61 19.86
N SER A 10 -9.64 19.27 21.04
CA SER A 10 -9.76 17.91 21.51
C SER A 10 -11.21 17.49 21.67
N SER A 11 -12.11 18.44 21.79
CA SER A 11 -13.52 18.10 21.93
C SER A 11 -14.11 17.54 20.65
N GLU A 12 -13.41 17.66 19.54
CA GLU A 12 -13.91 17.15 18.28
C GLU A 12 -13.45 15.74 17.99
N ILE A 13 -12.60 15.18 18.84
CA ILE A 13 -12.11 13.82 18.64
C ILE A 13 -12.96 12.91 19.52
N THR A 14 -13.67 11.98 18.90
CA THR A 14 -14.48 11.01 19.61
C THR A 14 -13.71 9.72 19.78
N GLU A 15 -14.26 8.84 20.61
CA GLU A 15 -13.65 7.52 20.76
C GLU A 15 -13.64 6.74 19.46
N SER A 16 -14.68 6.90 18.65
CA SER A 16 -14.71 6.18 17.39
C SER A 16 -13.63 6.70 16.44
N ASP A 17 -13.32 7.99 16.49
CA ASP A 17 -12.23 8.53 15.69
C ASP A 17 -10.89 7.94 16.14
N ILE A 18 -10.68 7.83 17.43
CA ILE A 18 -9.47 7.25 17.97
C ILE A 18 -9.35 5.78 17.55
N ASN A 19 -10.45 5.05 17.61
CA ASN A 19 -10.44 3.65 17.22
C ASN A 19 -10.12 3.49 15.75
N GLU A 20 -10.63 4.38 14.91
CA GLU A 20 -10.30 4.32 13.49
C GLU A 20 -8.83 4.57 13.25
N VAL A 21 -8.23 5.49 13.98
CA VAL A 21 -6.80 5.75 13.85
C VAL A 21 -5.99 4.54 14.26
N GLU A 22 -6.46 3.81 15.28
CA GLU A 22 -5.76 2.64 15.76
C GLU A 22 -5.76 1.49 14.76
N ASN A 23 -6.62 1.55 13.73
CA ASN A 23 -6.69 0.49 12.75
C ASN A 23 -5.83 0.73 11.51
N VAL A 24 -5.00 1.76 11.55
CA VAL A 24 -4.11 2.04 10.42
C VAL A 24 -2.94 1.07 10.44
N ASN A 25 -2.70 0.43 9.30
CA ASN A 25 -1.59 -0.50 9.14
C ASN A 25 -0.39 0.25 8.57
N ILE A 26 0.71 0.21 9.28
CA ILE A 26 1.92 0.93 8.89
C ILE A 26 3.04 -0.06 8.67
N LEU A 27 3.68 0.04 7.50
CA LEU A 27 4.91 -0.69 7.25
C LEU A 27 6.07 0.21 7.68
N GLU A 28 6.82 -0.25 8.65
CA GLU A 28 7.94 0.53 9.16
C GLU A 28 9.25 -0.12 8.73
N LEU A 29 10.10 0.67 8.10
CA LEU A 29 11.37 0.19 7.58
C LEU A 29 12.50 1.03 8.15
N ASP A 30 13.57 0.36 8.55
CA ASP A 30 14.77 1.03 9.04
C ASP A 30 15.84 0.97 7.96
N LEU A 31 16.37 2.12 7.58
CA LEU A 31 17.42 2.13 6.58
C LEU A 31 18.70 1.51 7.10
N TYR A 32 18.97 1.66 8.38
CA TYR A 32 20.16 1.12 8.98
C TYR A 32 19.78 0.33 10.23
N ASP A 33 20.25 -0.89 10.27
CA ASP A 33 19.98 -1.76 11.42
C ASP A 33 21.29 -2.07 12.12
N ASP A 34 21.46 -1.45 13.26
CA ASP A 34 22.66 -1.59 14.07
C ASP A 34 22.83 -2.98 14.64
N SER A 35 21.74 -3.67 14.89
CA SER A 35 21.78 -4.96 15.54
C SER A 35 22.29 -6.06 14.63
N ASN A 36 22.35 -5.80 13.34
CA ASN A 36 22.76 -6.78 12.37
C ASN A 36 23.79 -6.18 11.46
N ASN A 37 25.02 -6.51 11.66
CA ASN A 37 26.05 -6.07 10.74
C ASN A 37 26.02 -6.78 9.42
N SER A 38 25.09 -7.66 9.24
CA SER A 38 25.02 -8.45 8.03
C SER A 38 24.24 -7.72 6.98
N LEU A 39 24.79 -7.66 5.79
CA LEU A 39 24.10 -7.08 4.65
C LEU A 39 23.09 -8.02 4.04
N THR A 40 23.00 -9.21 4.58
CA THR A 40 22.14 -10.22 3.94
C THR A 40 20.79 -10.34 4.60
N ASN A 41 20.49 -9.53 5.58
CA ASN A 41 19.23 -9.71 6.26
C ASN A 41 18.05 -9.31 5.38
N GLU A 42 16.92 -9.80 5.76
CA GLU A 42 15.71 -9.62 4.97
C GLU A 42 15.24 -8.18 4.91
N SER A 43 15.57 -7.40 5.93
CA SER A 43 15.10 -6.03 5.96
C SER A 43 15.72 -5.20 4.84
N ASN A 44 17.02 -5.40 4.55
CA ASN A 44 17.64 -4.68 3.44
C ASN A 44 17.01 -5.05 2.11
N PHE A 45 16.75 -6.33 1.95
CA PHE A 45 16.10 -6.81 0.74
C PHE A 45 14.71 -6.22 0.60
N SER A 46 13.97 -6.14 1.69
CA SER A 46 12.62 -5.57 1.67
C SER A 46 12.64 -4.09 1.32
N ILE A 47 13.58 -3.35 1.88
CA ILE A 47 13.70 -1.92 1.58
C ILE A 47 13.93 -1.71 0.10
N GLU A 48 14.85 -2.47 -0.49
CA GLU A 48 15.15 -2.31 -1.90
C GLU A 48 13.94 -2.62 -2.76
N LYS A 49 13.22 -3.68 -2.45
CA LYS A 49 12.04 -4.04 -3.21
C LYS A 49 10.95 -2.99 -3.10
N VAL A 50 10.73 -2.48 -1.89
CA VAL A 50 9.70 -1.48 -1.68
C VAL A 50 10.05 -0.20 -2.43
N VAL A 51 11.28 0.27 -2.29
CA VAL A 51 11.69 1.51 -2.94
C VAL A 51 11.58 1.35 -4.45
N LYS A 52 12.02 0.20 -4.96
CA LYS A 52 11.96 -0.05 -6.39
C LYS A 52 10.52 -0.08 -6.88
N ALA A 53 9.63 -0.72 -6.12
CA ALA A 53 8.23 -0.77 -6.50
C ALA A 53 7.61 0.62 -6.54
N LEU A 54 8.02 1.50 -5.64
CA LEU A 54 7.46 2.84 -5.55
C LEU A 54 8.10 3.83 -6.52
N SER A 55 9.13 3.41 -7.24
CA SER A 55 9.81 4.32 -8.17
C SER A 55 9.03 4.55 -9.46
N SER A 56 7.94 3.84 -9.68
CA SER A 56 7.13 3.97 -10.87
C SER A 56 5.85 4.74 -10.56
N ALA A 57 5.59 5.80 -11.34
CA ALA A 57 4.36 6.57 -11.18
C ALA A 57 3.14 5.71 -11.40
N THR A 58 3.20 4.80 -12.36
CA THR A 58 2.08 3.91 -12.64
C THR A 58 1.76 3.06 -11.41
N ARG A 59 2.77 2.48 -10.79
CA ARG A 59 2.52 1.64 -9.62
C ARG A 59 2.01 2.47 -8.44
N ARG A 60 2.49 3.71 -8.29
CA ARG A 60 1.92 4.58 -7.25
C ARG A 60 0.46 4.90 -7.51
N HIS A 61 0.09 5.10 -8.78
CA HIS A 61 -1.31 5.31 -9.15
C HIS A 61 -2.16 4.09 -8.82
N ILE A 62 -1.64 2.90 -9.11
CA ILE A 62 -2.37 1.68 -8.82
C ILE A 62 -2.61 1.55 -7.32
N LEU A 63 -1.58 1.81 -6.52
CA LEU A 63 -1.74 1.77 -5.06
C LEU A 63 -2.80 2.76 -4.59
N HIS A 64 -2.80 3.96 -5.16
CA HIS A 64 -3.77 4.98 -4.77
C HIS A 64 -5.19 4.53 -5.12
N GLN A 65 -5.39 3.95 -6.29
CA GLN A 65 -6.70 3.45 -6.69
C GLN A 65 -7.19 2.35 -5.74
N ILE A 66 -6.30 1.40 -5.44
CA ILE A 66 -6.68 0.31 -4.55
C ILE A 66 -6.97 0.82 -3.14
N GLN A 67 -6.15 1.75 -2.66
CA GLN A 67 -6.33 2.32 -1.32
C GLN A 67 -7.67 2.99 -1.17
N ASN A 68 -8.13 3.67 -2.21
CA ASN A 68 -9.39 4.39 -2.16
C ASN A 68 -10.60 3.50 -2.38
N SER A 69 -10.39 2.22 -2.57
CA SER A 69 -11.45 1.26 -2.82
C SER A 69 -11.70 0.47 -1.54
N ASN A 70 -12.93 0.44 -1.09
CA ASN A 70 -13.25 -0.24 0.18
C ASN A 70 -12.98 -1.73 0.12
N ASP A 71 -13.27 -2.34 -1.02
CA ASP A 71 -13.19 -3.80 -1.14
C ASP A 71 -12.06 -4.27 -2.04
N GLY A 72 -11.17 -3.37 -2.41
CA GLY A 72 -10.12 -3.68 -3.36
C GLY A 72 -10.59 -3.52 -4.78
N MET A 73 -9.72 -3.83 -5.73
CA MET A 73 -10.05 -3.68 -7.15
C MET A 73 -9.48 -4.85 -7.94
N ASP A 74 -10.19 -5.24 -8.98
CA ASP A 74 -9.66 -6.24 -9.89
C ASP A 74 -8.88 -5.56 -11.03
N VAL A 75 -8.16 -6.38 -11.79
CA VAL A 75 -7.29 -5.88 -12.86
C VAL A 75 -8.09 -5.09 -13.90
N SER A 76 -9.25 -5.58 -14.27
CA SER A 76 -10.09 -4.92 -15.27
C SER A 76 -10.45 -3.50 -14.85
N ASN A 77 -10.87 -3.34 -13.61
CA ASN A 77 -11.29 -2.03 -13.11
C ASN A 77 -10.11 -1.08 -13.01
N ILE A 78 -8.97 -1.59 -12.56
CA ILE A 78 -7.76 -0.75 -12.48
C ILE A 78 -7.36 -0.31 -13.88
N ALA A 79 -7.35 -1.24 -14.82
CA ALA A 79 -6.94 -0.94 -16.20
C ALA A 79 -7.87 0.11 -16.81
N SER A 80 -9.17 -0.03 -16.61
CA SER A 80 -10.14 0.95 -17.10
C SER A 80 -9.90 2.32 -16.49
N SER A 81 -9.70 2.37 -15.18
CA SER A 81 -9.59 3.66 -14.50
C SER A 81 -8.30 4.39 -14.86
N LEU A 82 -7.27 3.67 -15.23
CA LEU A 82 -5.99 4.28 -15.59
C LEU A 82 -5.74 4.32 -17.10
N ASP A 83 -6.72 3.84 -17.87
CA ASP A 83 -6.62 3.81 -19.35
C ASP A 83 -5.37 3.05 -19.80
N MET A 84 -5.21 1.86 -19.25
CA MET A 84 -4.07 0.99 -19.54
C MET A 84 -4.56 -0.41 -19.85
N THR A 85 -3.70 -1.20 -20.47
CA THR A 85 -4.07 -2.58 -20.78
C THR A 85 -4.05 -3.44 -19.52
N GLU A 86 -4.87 -4.48 -19.53
CA GLU A 86 -4.89 -5.41 -18.41
C GLU A 86 -3.57 -6.14 -18.26
N ALA A 87 -2.90 -6.44 -19.37
CA ALA A 87 -1.60 -7.10 -19.32
C ALA A 87 -0.57 -6.24 -18.60
N ASN A 88 -0.56 -4.93 -18.89
CA ASN A 88 0.34 -4.01 -18.22
C ASN A 88 0.02 -3.91 -16.74
N ILE A 89 -1.26 -3.77 -16.41
CA ILE A 89 -1.68 -3.67 -15.01
C ILE A 89 -1.30 -4.96 -14.27
N SER A 90 -1.54 -6.11 -14.87
CA SER A 90 -1.18 -7.39 -14.24
C SER A 90 0.32 -7.45 -13.92
N ALA A 91 1.16 -6.98 -14.84
CA ALA A 91 2.59 -6.96 -14.61
C ALA A 91 2.97 -6.04 -13.46
N GLN A 92 2.31 -4.87 -13.36
CA GLN A 92 2.59 -3.94 -12.27
C GLN A 92 2.08 -4.47 -10.92
N ILE A 93 0.91 -5.09 -10.92
CA ILE A 93 0.35 -5.70 -9.72
C ILE A 93 1.31 -6.76 -9.18
N LYS A 94 1.89 -7.56 -10.07
CA LYS A 94 2.83 -8.58 -9.65
C LYS A 94 4.03 -7.97 -8.93
N LYS A 95 4.55 -6.87 -9.45
CA LYS A 95 5.68 -6.20 -8.80
C LYS A 95 5.32 -5.65 -7.43
N LEU A 96 4.13 -5.08 -7.30
CA LEU A 96 3.67 -4.59 -6.00
C LEU A 96 3.46 -5.75 -5.02
N GLN A 97 2.96 -6.86 -5.51
CA GLN A 97 2.74 -8.03 -4.68
C GLN A 97 4.07 -8.63 -4.21
N GLU A 98 5.05 -8.70 -5.10
CA GLU A 98 6.36 -9.22 -4.75
C GLU A 98 7.07 -8.33 -3.74
N ALA A 99 6.80 -7.04 -3.77
CA ALA A 99 7.36 -6.12 -2.77
C ALA A 99 6.61 -6.19 -1.44
N GLY A 100 5.51 -6.93 -1.37
CA GLY A 100 4.76 -7.08 -0.14
C GLY A 100 3.81 -5.93 0.16
N LEU A 101 3.52 -5.07 -0.81
CA LEU A 101 2.69 -3.90 -0.57
C LEU A 101 1.21 -4.16 -0.76
N ILE A 102 0.88 -5.19 -1.51
CA ILE A 102 -0.51 -5.57 -1.73
C ILE A 102 -0.64 -7.08 -1.59
N PHE A 103 -1.85 -7.54 -1.41
CA PHE A 103 -2.16 -8.94 -1.48
C PHE A 103 -3.38 -9.13 -2.36
N CYS A 104 -3.56 -10.34 -2.85
CA CYS A 104 -4.66 -10.64 -3.76
C CYS A 104 -5.54 -11.70 -3.16
N LYS A 105 -6.84 -11.51 -3.33
CA LYS A 105 -7.87 -12.47 -2.94
C LYS A 105 -8.59 -12.94 -4.17
N TYR A 106 -8.99 -14.19 -4.16
CA TYR A 106 -9.80 -14.73 -5.24
C TYR A 106 -11.23 -14.82 -4.76
N CYS A 107 -12.14 -14.24 -5.53
CA CYS A 107 -13.55 -14.22 -5.18
C CYS A 107 -14.34 -14.87 -6.30
N SER A 108 -15.30 -15.71 -5.92
CA SER A 108 -16.21 -16.31 -6.89
C SER A 108 -17.28 -15.30 -7.26
N GLY A 109 -17.63 -15.27 -8.53
CA GLY A 109 -18.67 -14.39 -9.03
C GLY A 109 -19.46 -15.08 -10.10
N ASN A 110 -20.40 -14.36 -10.67
CA ASN A 110 -21.27 -14.91 -11.70
C ASN A 110 -20.51 -15.32 -12.95
N HIS A 111 -19.35 -14.74 -13.16
CA HIS A 111 -18.54 -14.99 -14.36
C HIS A 111 -17.24 -15.69 -14.03
N GLY A 112 -17.19 -16.42 -12.92
CA GLY A 112 -16.03 -17.17 -12.54
C GLY A 112 -15.26 -16.49 -11.42
N VAL A 113 -13.99 -16.82 -11.31
CA VAL A 113 -13.14 -16.34 -10.21
C VAL A 113 -12.52 -15.01 -10.59
N ARG A 114 -12.61 -14.04 -9.69
CA ARG A 114 -12.00 -12.74 -9.86
C ARG A 114 -10.86 -12.58 -8.87
N LYS A 115 -9.80 -11.95 -9.33
CA LYS A 115 -8.65 -11.66 -8.49
C LYS A 115 -8.73 -10.20 -8.04
N ILE A 116 -8.89 -10.01 -6.74
CA ILE A 116 -9.06 -8.69 -6.15
C ILE A 116 -7.78 -8.31 -5.44
N SER A 117 -7.24 -7.14 -5.75
CA SER A 117 -6.04 -6.62 -5.11
C SER A 117 -6.42 -5.68 -3.98
N LYS A 118 -5.75 -5.82 -2.85
CA LYS A 118 -5.96 -4.98 -1.68
C LYS A 118 -4.62 -4.53 -1.15
N VAL A 119 -4.57 -3.31 -0.58
CA VAL A 119 -3.34 -2.84 0.04
C VAL A 119 -3.12 -3.58 1.35
N LYS A 120 -1.87 -3.85 1.64
CA LYS A 120 -1.48 -4.46 2.90
C LYS A 120 -1.25 -3.41 3.97
N PHE A 121 -0.80 -2.25 3.56
CA PHE A 121 -0.46 -1.16 4.48
C PHE A 121 -1.07 0.13 3.98
N ASP A 122 -1.46 0.97 4.92
CA ASP A 122 -2.00 2.29 4.60
C ASP A 122 -0.89 3.33 4.50
N GLN A 123 0.22 3.08 5.16
CA GLN A 123 1.33 4.02 5.22
C GLN A 123 2.64 3.26 5.24
N ILE A 124 3.68 3.92 4.77
CA ILE A 124 5.04 3.41 4.85
C ILE A 124 5.86 4.46 5.57
N LYS A 125 6.53 4.04 6.64
CA LYS A 125 7.38 4.91 7.42
C LYS A 125 8.81 4.40 7.29
N ILE A 126 9.70 5.28 6.86
CA ILE A 126 11.10 4.93 6.69
C ILE A 126 11.91 5.71 7.70
N ASN A 127 12.63 5.00 8.55
CA ASN A 127 13.47 5.61 9.58
C ASN A 127 14.91 5.63 9.09
N PHE A 128 15.55 6.76 9.27
CA PHE A 128 16.97 6.91 8.93
C PHE A 128 17.86 6.49 10.10
#